data_4ed88d836190be5241df4a5537e89d4c
#
_entry.id   4ed88d836190be5241df4a5537e89d4c
#
_cell.length_a   1.000
_cell.length_b   1.000
_cell.length_c   1.000
_cell.angle_alpha   90.00
_cell.angle_beta   90.00
_cell.angle_gamma   90.00
#
_symmetry.space_group_name_H-M   'P 1'
#
loop_
_entity.id
_entity.type
_entity.pdbx_description
1 polymer ?
#
loop_
_entity_poly.entity_id
_entity_poly.type
_entity_poly.pdbx_seq_one_letter_code
_entity_poly.pdbx_strand_id
1 'polypeptide(L)'
;VHPLGNFGVGQGADGFAINTNHLEGIKIFYDKIVKNYKELFLYDDLWISYFLYFFRKNKILSLQEHLKKNNNKQSLIYKTHTATSGLVTTYGKNLIEAVKKRDQIAFESLKYMNEKTKGLSF
;
A
#
# COMPACT_ATOMS: atom_id res chain seq x y z
N VAL A 1 5.79 6.84 -14.15
CA VAL A 1 4.64 7.62 -13.65
C VAL A 1 3.52 6.65 -13.31
N HIS A 2 3.09 6.69 -12.08
CA HIS A 2 1.97 5.86 -11.65
C HIS A 2 0.68 6.31 -12.35
N PRO A 3 -0.19 5.39 -12.82
CA PRO A 3 -1.42 5.75 -13.53
C PRO A 3 -2.38 6.65 -12.73
N LEU A 4 -2.20 6.74 -11.43
CA LEU A 4 -2.97 7.61 -10.54
C LEU A 4 -2.20 8.87 -10.11
N GLY A 5 -1.21 9.31 -10.89
CA GLY A 5 -0.42 10.50 -10.60
C GLY A 5 0.58 10.27 -9.47
N ASN A 6 0.56 11.15 -8.47
CA ASN A 6 1.50 11.10 -7.35
C ASN A 6 1.09 10.13 -6.22
N PHE A 7 0.17 9.22 -6.50
CA PHE A 7 -0.21 8.21 -5.51
C PHE A 7 0.96 7.27 -5.23
N GLY A 8 1.29 7.13 -3.96
CA GLY A 8 2.30 6.20 -3.49
C GLY A 8 1.72 5.19 -2.51
N VAL A 9 2.23 3.98 -2.53
CA VAL A 9 1.87 2.94 -1.57
C VAL A 9 2.88 2.93 -0.42
N GLY A 10 2.40 3.12 0.79
CA GLY A 10 3.21 2.94 1.98
C GLY A 10 3.43 1.46 2.25
N GLN A 11 4.67 1.02 2.25
CA GLN A 11 5.01 -0.36 2.57
C GLN A 11 5.27 -0.51 4.06
N GLY A 12 4.54 -1.41 4.70
CA GLY A 12 4.58 -1.59 6.15
C GLY A 12 5.72 -2.46 6.67
N ALA A 13 6.60 -2.95 5.80
CA ALA A 13 7.65 -3.89 6.19
C ALA A 13 8.61 -3.34 7.26
N ASP A 14 8.98 -2.06 7.16
CA ASP A 14 9.87 -1.39 8.12
C ASP A 14 9.14 -0.69 9.27
N GLY A 15 7.83 -0.70 9.24
CA GLY A 15 7.00 0.00 10.20
C GLY A 15 6.10 1.04 9.51
N PHE A 16 5.00 1.31 10.17
CA PHE A 16 3.97 2.17 9.62
C PHE A 16 3.36 2.99 10.75
N ALA A 17 3.33 4.29 10.62
CA ALA A 17 2.72 5.18 11.61
C ALA A 17 1.61 6.01 10.96
N ILE A 18 0.43 5.98 11.55
CA ILE A 18 -0.73 6.73 11.08
C ILE A 18 -1.34 7.47 12.26
N ASN A 19 -1.71 8.73 12.05
CA ASN A 19 -2.56 9.43 12.99
C ASN A 19 -3.96 8.79 12.99
N THR A 20 -4.43 8.35 14.15
CA THR A 20 -5.71 7.63 14.28
C THR A 20 -6.91 8.44 13.81
N ASN A 21 -6.85 9.78 13.87
CA ASN A 21 -7.91 10.64 13.34
C ASN A 21 -8.14 10.46 11.84
N HIS A 22 -7.13 10.03 11.11
CA HIS A 22 -7.22 9.76 9.68
C HIS A 22 -7.83 8.40 9.34
N LEU A 23 -8.07 7.57 10.35
CA LEU A 23 -8.69 6.25 10.18
C LEU A 23 -10.22 6.26 10.28
N GLU A 24 -10.81 7.40 10.58
CA GLU A 24 -12.27 7.52 10.59
C GLU A 24 -12.85 7.10 9.24
N GLY A 25 -13.86 6.24 9.25
CA GLY A 25 -14.47 5.72 8.04
C GLY A 25 -13.76 4.55 7.38
N ILE A 26 -12.55 4.18 7.83
CA ILE A 26 -11.78 3.09 7.19
C ILE A 26 -12.52 1.74 7.28
N LYS A 27 -13.23 1.49 8.37
CA LYS A 27 -14.02 0.26 8.50
C LYS A 27 -15.15 0.21 7.49
N ILE A 28 -15.81 1.32 7.25
CA ILE A 28 -16.88 1.42 6.24
C ILE A 28 -16.30 1.19 4.84
N PHE A 29 -15.15 1.78 4.56
CA PHE A 29 -14.43 1.55 3.31
C PHE A 29 -14.07 0.07 3.13
N TYR A 30 -13.52 -0.55 4.15
CA TYR A 30 -13.22 -1.98 4.13
C TYR A 30 -14.48 -2.81 3.84
N ASP A 31 -15.56 -2.58 4.58
CA ASP A 31 -16.78 -3.36 4.46
C ASP A 31 -17.46 -3.22 3.09
N LYS A 32 -17.43 -2.03 2.52
CA LYS A 32 -18.09 -1.75 1.25
C LYS A 32 -17.24 -2.09 0.01
N ILE A 33 -15.94 -1.89 0.12
CA ILE A 33 -15.03 -1.96 -1.03
C ILE A 33 -14.09 -3.17 -0.93
N VAL A 34 -13.31 -3.24 0.13
CA VAL A 34 -12.17 -4.15 0.20
C VAL A 34 -12.57 -5.61 0.33
N LYS A 35 -13.47 -5.91 1.25
CA LYS A 35 -13.82 -7.31 1.56
C LYS A 35 -14.48 -8.07 0.39
N ASN A 36 -15.00 -7.34 -0.58
CA ASN A 36 -15.65 -7.93 -1.76
C ASN A 36 -14.67 -8.24 -2.89
N TYR A 37 -13.39 -7.94 -2.70
CA TYR A 37 -12.36 -8.17 -3.68
C TYR A 37 -11.18 -8.89 -3.02
N LYS A 38 -11.10 -10.20 -3.27
CA LYS A 38 -10.20 -11.12 -2.55
C LYS A 38 -8.73 -10.71 -2.61
N GLU A 39 -8.29 -10.19 -3.73
CA GLU A 39 -6.91 -9.80 -3.95
C GLU A 39 -6.48 -8.64 -3.05
N LEU A 40 -7.40 -7.73 -2.72
CA LEU A 40 -7.11 -6.63 -1.81
C LEU A 40 -6.87 -7.09 -0.37
N PHE A 41 -7.46 -8.20 0.03
CA PHE A 41 -7.23 -8.74 1.37
C PHE A 41 -5.76 -9.09 1.63
N LEU A 42 -5.07 -9.54 0.58
CA LEU A 42 -3.64 -9.88 0.66
C LEU A 42 -2.74 -8.69 0.33
N TYR A 43 -3.31 -7.54 0.03
CA TYR A 43 -2.54 -6.35 -0.31
C TYR A 43 -3.05 -5.14 0.48
N ASP A 44 -2.96 -5.27 1.79
CA ASP A 44 -3.44 -4.26 2.74
C ASP A 44 -2.71 -2.91 2.59
N ASP A 45 -1.42 -2.92 2.36
CA ASP A 45 -0.65 -1.70 2.10
C ASP A 45 -1.27 -0.85 0.99
N LEU A 46 -1.78 -1.49 -0.05
CA LEU A 46 -2.37 -0.81 -1.20
C LEU A 46 -3.69 -0.12 -0.85
N TRP A 47 -4.65 -0.84 -0.27
CA TRP A 47 -5.96 -0.26 -0.04
C TRP A 47 -5.97 0.73 1.13
N ILE A 48 -5.12 0.52 2.14
CA ILE A 48 -4.95 1.49 3.23
C ILE A 48 -4.36 2.78 2.69
N SER A 49 -3.31 2.69 1.86
CA SER A 49 -2.71 3.85 1.22
C SER A 49 -3.70 4.58 0.31
N TYR A 50 -4.50 3.84 -0.43
CA TYR A 50 -5.56 4.39 -1.29
C TYR A 50 -6.56 5.20 -0.46
N PHE A 51 -7.08 4.61 0.62
CA PHE A 51 -8.02 5.29 1.52
C PHE A 51 -7.44 6.59 2.09
N LEU A 52 -6.24 6.52 2.62
CA LEU A 52 -5.58 7.67 3.22
C LEU A 52 -5.32 8.78 2.21
N TYR A 53 -4.90 8.43 1.02
CA TYR A 53 -4.61 9.41 -0.03
C TYR A 53 -5.87 10.06 -0.59
N PHE A 54 -6.84 9.26 -1.03
CA PHE A 54 -8.01 9.78 -1.74
C PHE A 54 -9.11 10.30 -0.83
N PHE A 55 -9.28 9.73 0.36
CA PHE A 55 -10.37 10.10 1.26
C PHE A 55 -9.93 10.91 2.48
N ARG A 56 -8.65 10.91 2.79
CA ARG A 56 -8.10 11.72 3.91
C ARG A 56 -7.07 12.73 3.46
N LYS A 57 -6.74 12.76 2.17
CA LYS A 57 -5.78 13.70 1.57
C LYS A 57 -4.40 13.65 2.22
N ASN A 58 -4.01 12.49 2.71
CA ASN A 58 -2.72 12.30 3.36
C ASN A 58 -1.63 12.00 2.33
N LYS A 59 -0.46 12.49 2.60
CA LYS A 59 0.75 12.13 1.87
C LYS A 59 1.51 11.06 2.63
N ILE A 60 2.15 10.16 1.89
CA ILE A 60 3.04 9.16 2.45
C ILE A 60 4.43 9.75 2.50
N LEU A 61 5.05 9.70 3.66
CA LEU A 61 6.43 10.14 3.87
C LEU A 61 7.31 8.92 4.13
N SER A 62 8.43 8.86 3.43
CA SER A 62 9.43 7.84 3.71
C SER A 62 10.29 8.28 4.90
N LEU A 63 10.17 7.54 5.99
CA LEU A 63 11.01 7.79 7.16
C LEU A 63 12.49 7.60 6.85
N GLN A 64 12.81 6.65 6.00
CA GLN A 64 14.20 6.40 5.61
C GLN A 64 14.82 7.57 4.84
N GLU A 65 14.08 8.21 3.95
CA GLU A 65 14.53 9.41 3.27
C GLU A 65 14.76 10.55 4.25
N HIS A 66 13.87 10.71 5.21
CA HIS A 66 14.02 11.70 6.27
C HIS A 66 15.28 11.44 7.12
N LEU A 67 15.52 10.20 7.49
CA LEU A 67 16.70 9.81 8.25
C LEU A 67 17.99 10.06 7.46
N LYS A 68 18.00 9.80 6.16
CA LYS A 68 19.13 10.12 5.29
C LYS A 68 19.45 11.61 5.23
N LYS A 69 18.42 12.45 5.10
CA LYS A 69 18.59 13.92 5.10
C LYS A 69 19.21 14.44 6.39
N ASN A 70 19.00 13.76 7.50
CA ASN A 70 19.54 14.10 8.81
C ASN A 70 20.82 13.32 9.15
N ASN A 71 21.59 12.87 8.13
CA ASN A 71 22.83 12.11 8.27
C ASN A 71 22.66 10.75 8.98
N ASN A 72 21.46 10.25 9.12
CA ASN A 72 21.19 8.91 9.64
C ASN A 72 21.05 7.94 8.47
N LYS A 73 21.97 6.99 8.37
CA LYS A 73 22.06 6.05 7.25
C LYS A 73 21.45 4.68 7.55
N GLN A 74 20.93 4.47 8.74
CA GLN A 74 20.42 3.17 9.12
C GLN A 74 18.97 2.97 8.66
N SER A 75 18.68 1.81 8.10
CA SER A 75 17.33 1.35 7.87
C SER A 75 16.72 0.87 9.19
N LEU A 76 15.41 0.99 9.33
CA LEU A 76 14.66 0.47 10.47
C LEU A 76 14.68 -1.05 10.51
N ILE A 77 14.83 -1.69 9.36
CA ILE A 77 14.97 -3.15 9.23
C ILE A 77 16.35 -3.48 8.66
N TYR A 78 16.93 -4.56 9.17
CA TYR A 78 18.18 -5.10 8.65
C TYR A 78 18.01 -5.60 7.21
N LYS A 79 19.08 -5.47 6.42
CA LYS A 79 19.11 -5.88 5.01
C LYS A 79 18.84 -7.38 4.75
N THR A 80 18.99 -8.21 5.76
CA THR A 80 18.70 -9.65 5.69
C THR A 80 17.20 -9.96 5.72
N HIS A 81 16.41 -8.97 5.59
CA HIS A 81 14.98 -9.03 5.66
C HIS A 81 14.35 -9.94 4.61
N THR A 82 13.28 -10.62 4.98
CA THR A 82 12.64 -11.68 4.20
C THR A 82 11.48 -11.23 3.31
N ALA A 83 11.29 -9.93 3.09
CA ALA A 83 10.20 -9.40 2.25
C ALA A 83 10.21 -10.00 0.85
N THR A 84 11.39 -10.18 0.26
CA THR A 84 11.55 -10.82 -1.06
C THR A 84 11.06 -12.26 -1.05
N SER A 85 11.37 -13.01 -0.01
CA SER A 85 10.91 -14.40 0.14
C SER A 85 9.39 -14.47 0.29
N GLY A 86 8.79 -13.57 1.06
CA GLY A 86 7.34 -13.48 1.21
C GLY A 86 6.66 -13.17 -0.12
N LEU A 87 7.23 -12.29 -0.92
CA LEU A 87 6.72 -11.94 -2.24
C LEU A 87 6.73 -13.16 -3.18
N VAL A 88 7.83 -13.90 -3.23
CA VAL A 88 7.94 -15.12 -4.05
C VAL A 88 6.96 -16.18 -3.58
N THR A 89 6.86 -16.43 -2.28
CA THR A 89 5.94 -17.42 -1.72
C THR A 89 4.48 -17.10 -2.06
N THR A 90 4.10 -15.81 -2.05
CA THR A 90 2.72 -15.39 -2.27
C THR A 90 2.35 -15.32 -3.74
N TYR A 91 3.25 -14.85 -4.61
CA TYR A 91 2.88 -14.44 -5.96
C TYR A 91 3.56 -15.21 -7.09
N GLY A 92 4.65 -15.92 -6.88
CA GLY A 92 5.32 -16.58 -7.98
C GLY A 92 6.47 -17.50 -7.60
N LYS A 93 7.07 -18.11 -8.62
CA LYS A 93 8.17 -19.07 -8.49
C LYS A 93 9.53 -18.40 -8.33
N ASN A 94 9.68 -17.19 -8.80
CA ASN A 94 10.88 -16.38 -8.70
C ASN A 94 10.52 -14.91 -8.55
N LEU A 95 11.52 -14.07 -8.26
CA LEU A 95 11.29 -12.65 -7.95
C LEU A 95 10.69 -11.89 -9.14
N ILE A 96 11.16 -12.14 -10.36
CA ILE A 96 10.68 -11.44 -11.56
C ILE A 96 9.20 -11.73 -11.79
N GLU A 97 8.81 -13.00 -11.73
CA GLU A 97 7.43 -13.44 -11.90
C GLU A 97 6.55 -12.91 -10.77
N ALA A 98 7.02 -12.96 -9.53
CA ALA A 98 6.30 -12.47 -8.37
C ALA A 98 6.03 -10.97 -8.45
N VAL A 99 7.01 -10.17 -8.86
CA VAL A 99 6.86 -8.72 -9.04
C VAL A 99 5.84 -8.41 -10.14
N LYS A 100 5.92 -9.07 -11.28
CA LYS A 100 4.95 -8.89 -12.37
C LYS A 100 3.53 -9.19 -11.92
N LYS A 101 3.34 -10.28 -11.23
CA LYS A 101 2.02 -10.69 -10.73
C LYS A 101 1.48 -9.72 -9.68
N ARG A 102 2.31 -9.30 -8.76
CA ARG A 102 1.94 -8.27 -7.78
C ARG A 102 1.54 -6.97 -8.46
N ASP A 103 2.30 -6.51 -9.44
CA ASP A 103 2.03 -5.26 -10.14
C ASP A 103 0.72 -5.35 -10.94
N GLN A 104 0.44 -6.49 -11.56
CA GLN A 104 -0.83 -6.74 -12.23
C GLN A 104 -2.00 -6.69 -11.25
N ILE A 105 -1.88 -7.37 -10.11
CA ILE A 105 -2.91 -7.36 -9.06
C ILE A 105 -3.12 -5.95 -8.52
N ALA A 106 -2.05 -5.20 -8.29
CA ALA A 106 -2.12 -3.82 -7.86
C ALA A 106 -2.88 -2.95 -8.86
N PHE A 107 -2.57 -3.05 -10.14
CA PHE A 107 -3.23 -2.30 -11.20
C PHE A 107 -4.72 -2.60 -11.28
N GLU A 108 -5.10 -3.88 -11.28
CA GLU A 108 -6.49 -4.30 -11.32
C GLU A 108 -7.24 -3.89 -10.06
N SER A 109 -6.61 -3.98 -8.90
CA SER A 109 -7.17 -3.56 -7.62
C SER A 109 -7.43 -2.04 -7.57
N LEU A 110 -6.50 -1.24 -8.09
CA LEU A 110 -6.68 0.21 -8.18
C LEU A 110 -7.83 0.57 -9.12
N LYS A 111 -7.93 -0.10 -10.25
CA LYS A 111 -9.03 0.07 -11.19
C LYS A 111 -10.38 -0.27 -10.53
N TYR A 112 -10.44 -1.38 -9.82
CA TYR A 112 -11.62 -1.79 -9.06
C TYR A 112 -12.02 -0.73 -8.02
N MET A 113 -11.07 -0.28 -7.19
CA MET A 113 -11.36 0.73 -6.17
C MET A 113 -11.83 2.04 -6.79
N ASN A 114 -11.21 2.49 -7.88
CA ASN A 114 -11.64 3.69 -8.58
C ASN A 114 -13.08 3.60 -9.10
N GLU A 115 -13.46 2.45 -9.63
CA GLU A 115 -14.83 2.25 -10.13
C GLU A 115 -15.84 2.18 -8.99
N LYS A 116 -15.53 1.44 -7.93
CA LYS A 116 -16.46 1.21 -6.81
C LYS A 116 -16.61 2.41 -5.88
N THR A 117 -15.66 3.32 -5.86
CA THR A 117 -15.70 4.50 -4.99
C THR A 117 -16.28 5.74 -5.68
N LYS A 118 -16.62 5.68 -6.96
CA LYS A 118 -17.22 6.81 -7.68
C LYS A 118 -18.49 7.30 -6.98
N GLY A 119 -18.51 8.60 -6.67
CA GLY A 119 -19.64 9.24 -6.01
C GLY A 119 -19.82 8.87 -4.53
N LEU A 120 -18.91 8.09 -3.95
CA LEU A 120 -18.95 7.72 -2.54
C LEU A 120 -17.99 8.59 -1.72
N SER A 121 -18.37 8.82 -0.47
CA SER A 121 -17.53 9.44 0.55
C SER A 121 -17.47 8.54 1.79
N PHE A 122 -16.37 8.64 2.51
CA PHE A 122 -16.13 7.78 3.67
C PHE A 122 -15.65 8.59 4.88
#